data_9891a5380c83b0762d580beb0d36c1cf
#
_entry.id   9891a5380c83b0762d580beb0d36c1cf
#
_cell.length_a   1.000
_cell.length_b   1.000
_cell.length_c   1.000
_cell.angle_alpha   90.00
_cell.angle_beta   90.00
_cell.angle_gamma   90.00
#
_symmetry.space_group_name_H-M   'P 1'
#
loop_
_entity.id
_entity.type
_entity.pdbx_description
1 polymer ?
#
loop_
_entity_poly.entity_id
_entity_poly.type
_entity_poly.pdbx_seq_one_letter_code
_entity_poly.pdbx_strand_id
1 'polypeptide(L)'
;VKSDFLTTITEEEAANIPDYSVELLQWSEAKEIFTIGVAAEVYDVYTGKTYYVKSFSNGRHADVEPVTVQDTNILKQTYGGVWKWDPRPVWVTINGRTMAASINGMPHGGGVNHNNGMNGQVCIHFKGSTTHNGNNSFTRWHQQALMEAYDLSK
;
A
#
# COMPACT_ATOMS: atom_id res chain seq x y z
N VAL A 1 -13.69 -21.08 -9.14
CA VAL A 1 -13.11 -21.34 -8.87
C VAL A 1 -13.23 -20.95 -8.74
N LYS A 2 -13.36 -21.24 -8.49
CA LYS A 2 -12.89 -21.54 -8.22
C LYS A 2 -13.24 -22.06 -8.28
N SER A 3 -14.08 -22.13 -8.60
CA SER A 3 -14.12 -22.91 -8.53
C SER A 3 -13.92 -23.66 -8.69
N ASP A 4 -14.28 -23.75 -9.49
CA ASP A 4 -13.94 -24.95 -9.44
C ASP A 4 -12.65 -25.32 -9.32
N PHE A 5 -11.83 -24.67 -9.80
CA PHE A 5 -10.51 -25.10 -9.60
C PHE A 5 -10.19 -25.25 -8.13
N LEU A 6 -10.96 -24.63 -7.28
CA LEU A 6 -10.76 -24.75 -5.86
C LEU A 6 -11.16 -26.11 -5.32
N THR A 7 -11.97 -26.86 -6.05
CA THR A 7 -12.47 -28.13 -5.55
C THR A 7 -11.42 -29.21 -5.52
N THR A 8 -10.26 -28.98 -6.10
CA THR A 8 -9.27 -30.02 -6.27
C THR A 8 -8.00 -29.84 -5.45
N ILE A 9 -7.92 -28.82 -4.58
CA ILE A 9 -6.71 -28.68 -3.78
C ILE A 9 -6.71 -29.70 -2.65
N THR A 10 -5.53 -30.26 -2.37
CA THR A 10 -5.33 -31.23 -1.30
C THR A 10 -5.12 -30.51 0.02
N GLU A 11 -5.18 -31.24 1.14
CA GLU A 11 -4.86 -30.68 2.45
C GLU A 11 -3.45 -30.16 2.50
N GLU A 12 -2.52 -30.85 1.87
CA GLU A 12 -1.14 -30.42 1.83
C GLU A 12 -0.98 -29.13 1.05
N GLU A 13 -1.64 -29.02 -0.08
CA GLU A 13 -1.62 -27.79 -0.86
C GLU A 13 -2.25 -26.62 -0.11
N ALA A 14 -3.37 -26.88 0.57
CA ALA A 14 -4.03 -25.86 1.37
C ALA A 14 -3.14 -25.38 2.51
N ALA A 15 -2.38 -26.29 3.14
CA ALA A 15 -1.48 -25.92 4.22
C ALA A 15 -0.30 -25.07 3.74
N ASN A 16 0.03 -25.15 2.46
CA ASN A 16 1.12 -24.38 1.88
C ASN A 16 0.68 -23.06 1.24
N ILE A 17 -0.62 -22.78 1.23
CA ILE A 17 -1.12 -21.48 0.75
C ILE A 17 -0.74 -20.41 1.78
N PRO A 18 -0.08 -19.32 1.34
CA PRO A 18 0.29 -18.27 2.27
C PRO A 18 -0.92 -17.72 3.01
N ASP A 19 -0.76 -17.49 4.30
CA ASP A 19 -1.79 -16.85 5.11
C ASP A 19 -1.73 -15.35 4.88
N TYR A 20 -2.68 -14.83 4.12
CA TYR A 20 -2.77 -13.40 3.83
C TYR A 20 -3.65 -12.69 4.85
N SER A 21 -3.50 -13.05 6.11
CA SER A 21 -4.19 -12.37 7.19
C SER A 21 -3.85 -10.88 7.15
N VAL A 22 -4.83 -10.05 6.83
CA VAL A 22 -4.64 -8.62 6.70
C VAL A 22 -5.16 -7.93 7.96
N GLU A 23 -4.32 -7.11 8.58
CA GLU A 23 -4.64 -6.38 9.80
C GLU A 23 -5.17 -4.99 9.45
N LEU A 24 -6.07 -4.48 10.28
CA LEU A 24 -6.52 -3.10 10.20
C LEU A 24 -5.90 -2.33 11.37
N LEU A 25 -4.66 -1.91 11.19
CA LEU A 25 -3.93 -1.23 12.27
C LEU A 25 -4.17 0.27 12.25
N GLN A 26 -4.28 0.86 13.43
CA GLN A 26 -4.27 2.31 13.57
C GLN A 26 -2.91 2.85 13.17
N TRP A 27 -2.87 4.06 12.64
CA TRP A 27 -1.61 4.69 12.27
C TRP A 27 -0.63 4.79 13.45
N SER A 28 -1.14 5.03 14.65
CA SER A 28 -0.29 5.08 15.83
C SER A 28 0.48 3.78 16.07
N GLU A 29 -0.06 2.64 15.64
CA GLU A 29 0.63 1.35 15.73
C GLU A 29 1.43 1.07 14.46
N ALA A 30 0.84 1.34 13.30
CA ALA A 30 1.50 1.07 12.02
C ALA A 30 2.80 1.86 11.88
N LYS A 31 2.86 3.08 12.38
CA LYS A 31 4.07 3.91 12.26
C LYS A 31 5.24 3.36 13.09
N GLU A 32 4.96 2.54 14.11
CA GLU A 32 6.02 1.89 14.88
C GLU A 32 6.62 0.72 14.12
N ILE A 33 5.91 0.20 13.13
CA ILE A 33 6.37 -0.87 12.25
C ILE A 33 6.98 -0.29 10.98
N PHE A 34 6.31 0.68 10.39
CA PHE A 34 6.75 1.34 9.16
C PHE A 34 7.58 2.57 9.51
N THR A 35 8.72 2.33 10.14
CA THR A 35 9.61 3.41 10.56
C THR A 35 10.40 3.94 9.37
N ILE A 36 11.03 5.11 9.57
CA ILE A 36 11.80 5.75 8.50
C ILE A 36 12.94 4.83 8.05
N GLY A 37 13.06 4.65 6.74
CA GLY A 37 14.08 3.80 6.14
C GLY A 37 13.63 2.36 5.91
N VAL A 38 12.46 1.97 6.37
CA VAL A 38 11.95 0.62 6.19
C VAL A 38 11.34 0.48 4.79
N ALA A 39 11.69 -0.61 4.11
CA ALA A 39 11.09 -0.97 2.84
C ALA A 39 9.86 -1.85 3.08
N ALA A 40 8.84 -1.66 2.26
CA ALA A 40 7.59 -2.41 2.36
C ALA A 40 7.19 -2.92 0.99
N GLU A 41 6.58 -4.10 0.99
CA GLU A 41 5.94 -4.63 -0.20
C GLU A 41 4.52 -4.06 -0.26
N VAL A 42 4.13 -3.54 -1.41
CA VAL A 42 2.78 -3.00 -1.62
C VAL A 42 2.09 -3.84 -2.68
N TYR A 43 0.94 -4.39 -2.34
CA TYR A 43 0.11 -5.17 -3.24
C TYR A 43 -1.13 -4.34 -3.60
N ASP A 44 -1.30 -4.06 -4.89
CA ASP A 44 -2.47 -3.31 -5.36
C ASP A 44 -3.65 -4.27 -5.47
N VAL A 45 -4.68 -4.03 -4.66
CA VAL A 45 -5.79 -4.97 -4.52
C VAL A 45 -6.58 -5.11 -5.83
N TYR A 46 -6.69 -4.02 -6.61
CA TYR A 46 -7.47 -4.06 -7.85
C TYR A 46 -6.76 -4.77 -9.00
N THR A 47 -5.44 -4.61 -9.12
CA THR A 47 -4.70 -5.16 -10.26
C THR A 47 -3.92 -6.41 -9.92
N GLY A 48 -3.66 -6.67 -8.64
CA GLY A 48 -2.81 -7.78 -8.22
C GLY A 48 -1.32 -7.51 -8.44
N LYS A 49 -0.94 -6.29 -8.79
CA LYS A 49 0.46 -5.96 -9.01
C LYS A 49 1.14 -5.65 -7.69
N THR A 50 2.42 -5.97 -7.62
CA THR A 50 3.25 -5.79 -6.41
C THR A 50 4.46 -4.94 -6.75
N TYR A 51 4.78 -4.01 -5.86
CA TYR A 51 5.98 -3.18 -5.97
C TYR A 51 6.48 -2.84 -4.57
N TYR A 52 7.69 -2.26 -4.48
CA TYR A 52 8.31 -1.96 -3.21
C TYR A 52 8.50 -0.47 -3.04
N VAL A 53 8.27 -0.01 -1.82
CA VAL A 53 8.46 1.39 -1.46
C VAL A 53 9.30 1.46 -0.19
N LYS A 54 9.86 2.63 0.07
CA LYS A 54 10.66 2.89 1.27
C LYS A 54 10.15 4.15 1.92
N SER A 55 9.92 4.09 3.23
CA SER A 55 9.48 5.24 4.00
C SER A 55 10.64 6.18 4.27
N PHE A 56 10.41 7.49 4.14
CA PHE A 56 11.40 8.48 4.52
C PHE A 56 10.82 9.56 5.44
N SER A 57 9.52 9.53 5.69
CA SER A 57 8.86 10.42 6.64
C SER A 57 7.58 9.75 7.14
N ASN A 58 7.25 9.93 8.42
CA ASN A 58 6.11 9.23 9.00
C ASN A 58 5.37 10.08 10.05
N GLY A 59 5.03 11.32 9.70
CA GLY A 59 4.27 12.19 10.58
C GLY A 59 2.81 11.77 10.71
N ARG A 60 1.94 12.36 9.89
CA ARG A 60 0.50 12.07 9.90
C ARG A 60 0.13 10.89 9.02
N HIS A 61 1.03 10.46 8.19
CA HIS A 61 0.93 9.32 7.28
C HIS A 61 2.36 8.93 6.90
N ALA A 62 2.54 7.89 6.11
CA ALA A 62 3.86 7.53 5.62
C ALA A 62 4.12 8.22 4.28
N ASP A 63 5.18 8.99 4.20
CA ASP A 63 5.68 9.48 2.91
C ASP A 63 6.66 8.47 2.38
N VAL A 64 6.42 7.99 1.17
CA VAL A 64 7.18 6.87 0.61
C VAL A 64 7.65 7.19 -0.79
N GLU A 65 8.69 6.47 -1.21
CA GLU A 65 9.17 6.49 -2.59
C GLU A 65 9.34 5.07 -3.07
N PRO A 66 9.03 4.79 -4.34
CA PRO A 66 9.40 3.50 -4.90
C PRO A 66 10.89 3.26 -4.77
N VAL A 67 11.27 2.00 -4.53
CA VAL A 67 12.68 1.67 -4.29
C VAL A 67 13.49 1.75 -5.58
N THR A 68 12.93 1.28 -6.69
CA THR A 68 13.62 1.22 -7.98
C THR A 68 12.78 1.85 -9.09
N VAL A 69 13.39 2.06 -10.26
CA VAL A 69 12.67 2.52 -11.44
C VAL A 69 11.55 1.52 -11.81
N GLN A 70 11.83 0.24 -11.67
CA GLN A 70 10.82 -0.78 -11.96
C GLN A 70 9.62 -0.66 -11.03
N ASP A 71 9.87 -0.42 -9.73
CA ASP A 71 8.79 -0.21 -8.77
C ASP A 71 7.95 1.02 -9.13
N THR A 72 8.58 2.10 -9.55
CA THR A 72 7.88 3.29 -10.02
C THR A 72 7.00 2.96 -11.23
N ASN A 73 7.52 2.19 -12.17
CA ASN A 73 6.77 1.81 -13.36
C ASN A 73 5.56 0.95 -13.00
N ILE A 74 5.71 0.02 -12.06
CA ILE A 74 4.60 -0.82 -11.63
C ILE A 74 3.53 0.02 -10.92
N LEU A 75 3.94 0.91 -10.02
CA LEU A 75 3.00 1.82 -9.37
C LEU A 75 2.22 2.62 -10.42
N LYS A 76 2.91 3.16 -11.41
CA LYS A 76 2.25 3.95 -12.46
C LYS A 76 1.27 3.08 -13.26
N GLN A 77 1.63 1.81 -13.50
CA GLN A 77 0.73 0.88 -14.19
C GLN A 77 -0.56 0.64 -13.43
N THR A 78 -0.52 0.64 -12.08
CA THR A 78 -1.74 0.48 -11.29
C THR A 78 -2.71 1.63 -11.51
N TYR A 79 -2.21 2.76 -11.97
CA TYR A 79 -3.00 3.94 -12.32
C TYR A 79 -3.27 4.05 -13.83
N GLY A 80 -3.04 2.98 -14.58
CA GLY A 80 -3.27 3.00 -16.02
C GLY A 80 -2.27 3.82 -16.80
N GLY A 81 -1.10 4.12 -16.22
CA GLY A 81 -0.05 4.87 -16.87
C GLY A 81 -0.15 6.38 -16.70
N VAL A 82 -1.11 6.87 -15.90
CA VAL A 82 -1.31 8.31 -15.67
C VAL A 82 -1.34 8.56 -14.16
N TRP A 83 -0.46 9.42 -13.68
CA TRP A 83 -0.43 9.76 -12.26
C TRP A 83 -1.72 10.44 -11.84
N LYS A 84 -2.27 10.02 -10.68
CA LYS A 84 -3.52 10.56 -10.14
C LYS A 84 -3.45 10.64 -8.63
N TRP A 85 -4.19 11.59 -8.07
CA TRP A 85 -4.33 11.71 -6.62
C TRP A 85 -5.22 10.63 -5.99
N ASP A 86 -6.00 9.94 -6.80
CA ASP A 86 -7.01 8.97 -6.34
C ASP A 86 -6.40 7.92 -5.42
N PRO A 87 -6.88 7.78 -4.18
CA PRO A 87 -6.41 6.71 -3.30
C PRO A 87 -6.79 5.35 -3.84
N ARG A 88 -5.86 4.41 -3.77
CA ARG A 88 -6.10 3.03 -4.17
C ARG A 88 -5.96 2.11 -2.97
N PRO A 89 -6.84 1.10 -2.82
CA PRO A 89 -6.69 0.12 -1.74
C PRO A 89 -5.48 -0.76 -1.99
N VAL A 90 -4.65 -0.91 -0.97
CA VAL A 90 -3.43 -1.72 -1.04
C VAL A 90 -3.26 -2.53 0.23
N TRP A 91 -2.48 -3.60 0.15
CA TRP A 91 -2.00 -4.34 1.30
C TRP A 91 -0.50 -4.11 1.41
N VAL A 92 -0.07 -3.65 2.59
CA VAL A 92 1.34 -3.32 2.86
C VAL A 92 1.92 -4.40 3.76
N THR A 93 2.99 -5.04 3.32
CA THR A 93 3.63 -6.11 4.07
C THR A 93 5.02 -5.70 4.53
N ILE A 94 5.26 -5.81 5.82
CA ILE A 94 6.53 -5.52 6.48
C ILE A 94 6.81 -6.62 7.47
N ASN A 95 7.97 -7.29 7.35
CA ASN A 95 8.39 -8.36 8.28
C ASN A 95 7.30 -9.42 8.50
N GLY A 96 6.63 -9.82 7.44
CA GLY A 96 5.62 -10.87 7.51
C GLY A 96 4.26 -10.40 8.00
N ARG A 97 4.09 -9.13 8.34
CA ARG A 97 2.80 -8.58 8.75
C ARG A 97 2.20 -7.79 7.59
N THR A 98 0.96 -8.09 7.27
CA THR A 98 0.25 -7.44 6.16
C THR A 98 -0.87 -6.57 6.72
N MET A 99 -0.92 -5.32 6.28
CA MET A 99 -1.83 -4.30 6.80
C MET A 99 -2.62 -3.67 5.67
N ALA A 100 -3.90 -3.38 5.92
CA ALA A 100 -4.73 -2.64 4.97
C ALA A 100 -4.31 -1.17 4.98
N ALA A 101 -4.22 -0.59 3.80
CA ALA A 101 -3.78 0.80 3.63
C ALA A 101 -4.33 1.36 2.34
N SER A 102 -4.08 2.65 2.11
CA SER A 102 -4.38 3.30 0.84
C SER A 102 -3.17 4.12 0.40
N ILE A 103 -2.96 4.20 -0.89
CA ILE A 103 -1.85 4.96 -1.47
C ILE A 103 -2.39 5.92 -2.51
N ASN A 104 -1.80 7.12 -2.63
CA ASN A 104 -2.10 7.96 -3.78
C ASN A 104 -1.01 7.78 -4.85
N GLY A 105 -1.31 8.20 -6.06
CA GLY A 105 -0.42 8.02 -7.20
C GLY A 105 -0.05 9.32 -7.88
N MET A 106 0.14 10.39 -7.09
CA MET A 106 0.59 11.66 -7.65
C MET A 106 1.93 12.03 -7.02
N PRO A 107 3.02 11.93 -7.78
CA PRO A 107 4.33 12.36 -7.28
C PRO A 107 4.28 13.84 -6.89
N HIS A 108 4.65 14.15 -5.65
CA HIS A 108 4.62 15.52 -5.14
C HIS A 108 5.71 15.68 -4.09
N GLY A 109 5.96 16.93 -3.70
CA GLY A 109 6.97 17.22 -2.70
C GLY A 109 8.38 16.94 -3.19
N GLY A 110 9.31 16.89 -2.23
CA GLY A 110 10.71 16.67 -2.56
C GLY A 110 11.12 15.24 -2.39
N GLY A 111 11.40 14.34 -2.80
CA GLY A 111 11.88 12.99 -2.49
C GLY A 111 13.34 13.00 -2.10
N VAL A 112 13.84 11.86 -1.71
CA VAL A 112 15.24 11.68 -1.33
C VAL A 112 15.97 10.69 -2.25
N ASN A 113 15.23 9.86 -2.99
CA ASN A 113 15.84 8.90 -3.91
C ASN A 113 15.77 9.45 -5.33
N HIS A 114 16.90 9.89 -5.86
CA HIS A 114 16.98 10.49 -7.19
C HIS A 114 17.17 9.44 -8.31
N ASN A 115 17.21 8.15 -7.98
CA ASN A 115 17.48 7.07 -8.93
C ASN A 115 16.30 6.14 -9.17
N ASN A 116 15.09 6.53 -8.73
CA ASN A 116 13.92 5.66 -8.87
C ASN A 116 12.99 6.05 -10.01
N GLY A 117 13.31 7.10 -10.77
CA GLY A 117 12.46 7.54 -11.88
C GLY A 117 11.21 8.29 -11.47
N MET A 118 11.03 8.59 -10.18
CA MET A 118 9.93 9.38 -9.70
C MET A 118 10.45 10.74 -9.21
N ASN A 119 9.77 11.80 -9.62
CA ASN A 119 10.11 13.14 -9.15
C ASN A 119 9.19 13.50 -8.00
N GLY A 120 9.64 13.22 -6.78
CA GLY A 120 8.85 13.45 -5.57
C GLY A 120 8.50 12.17 -4.83
N GLN A 121 7.41 12.23 -4.11
CA GLN A 121 6.96 11.17 -3.21
C GLN A 121 5.47 10.91 -3.40
N VAL A 122 5.00 9.80 -2.85
CA VAL A 122 3.58 9.51 -2.69
C VAL A 122 3.32 9.16 -1.23
N CYS A 123 2.05 9.09 -0.83
CA CYS A 123 1.69 8.90 0.57
C CYS A 123 0.89 7.62 0.75
N ILE A 124 1.18 6.92 1.85
CA ILE A 124 0.38 5.75 2.26
C ILE A 124 -0.31 6.11 3.58
N HIS A 125 -1.62 5.93 3.60
CA HIS A 125 -2.45 6.15 4.78
C HIS A 125 -2.89 4.82 5.38
N PHE A 126 -2.82 4.73 6.70
CA PHE A 126 -3.36 3.64 7.50
C PHE A 126 -4.58 4.18 8.25
N LYS A 127 -5.26 3.35 9.02
CA LYS A 127 -6.44 3.80 9.75
C LYS A 127 -6.06 4.93 10.69
N GLY A 128 -6.76 6.06 10.58
CA GLY A 128 -6.49 7.23 11.41
C GLY A 128 -5.44 8.17 10.87
N SER A 129 -4.76 7.83 9.77
CA SER A 129 -3.84 8.77 9.12
C SER A 129 -4.60 9.98 8.57
N THR A 130 -3.94 11.13 8.54
CA THR A 130 -4.54 12.37 8.01
C THR A 130 -3.57 13.02 7.04
N THR A 131 -4.08 14.00 6.29
CA THR A 131 -3.23 14.89 5.48
C THR A 131 -2.67 15.99 6.38
N HIS A 132 -1.79 16.83 5.84
CA HIS A 132 -1.24 17.97 6.57
C HIS A 132 -2.34 18.94 7.03
N ASN A 133 -3.47 18.96 6.33
CA ASN A 133 -4.60 19.82 6.66
C ASN A 133 -5.60 19.13 7.59
N GLY A 134 -5.25 17.97 8.12
CA GLY A 134 -6.08 17.24 9.06
C GLY A 134 -7.16 16.42 8.38
N ASN A 135 -8.32 16.28 9.05
CA ASN A 135 -9.39 15.43 8.57
C ASN A 135 -10.28 16.15 7.56
N ASN A 136 -9.81 16.20 6.31
CA ASN A 136 -10.53 16.82 5.19
C ASN A 136 -11.11 15.75 4.25
N SER A 137 -11.69 16.18 3.12
CA SER A 137 -12.31 15.26 2.18
C SER A 137 -11.31 14.28 1.59
N PHE A 138 -10.07 14.68 1.37
CA PHE A 138 -9.04 13.80 0.83
C PHE A 138 -8.63 12.74 1.86
N THR A 139 -8.50 13.14 3.12
CA THR A 139 -8.27 12.20 4.22
C THR A 139 -9.38 11.14 4.26
N ARG A 140 -10.64 11.57 4.17
CA ARG A 140 -11.78 10.64 4.18
C ARG A 140 -11.76 9.71 2.98
N TRP A 141 -11.36 10.21 1.81
CA TRP A 141 -11.24 9.38 0.62
C TRP A 141 -10.19 8.28 0.82
N HIS A 142 -9.04 8.62 1.41
CA HIS A 142 -8.03 7.62 1.78
C HIS A 142 -8.58 6.61 2.77
N GLN A 143 -9.32 7.07 3.79
CA GLN A 143 -9.89 6.15 4.79
C GLN A 143 -10.91 5.19 4.16
N GLN A 144 -11.71 5.66 3.21
CA GLN A 144 -12.62 4.79 2.48
C GLN A 144 -11.88 3.71 1.70
N ALA A 145 -10.80 4.10 1.02
CA ALA A 145 -10.02 3.15 0.22
C ALA A 145 -9.34 2.08 1.09
N LEU A 146 -8.78 2.47 2.24
CA LEU A 146 -8.13 1.49 3.10
C LEU A 146 -9.15 0.56 3.77
N MET A 147 -10.36 1.03 4.06
CA MET A 147 -11.40 0.15 4.56
C MET A 147 -11.82 -0.84 3.49
N GLU A 148 -11.87 -0.42 2.23
CA GLU A 148 -12.12 -1.33 1.13
C GLU A 148 -11.00 -2.37 1.02
N ALA A 149 -9.74 -1.96 1.20
CA ALA A 149 -8.62 -2.90 1.20
C ALA A 149 -8.80 -3.97 2.28
N TYR A 150 -9.27 -3.57 3.45
CA TYR A 150 -9.53 -4.50 4.55
C TYR A 150 -10.70 -5.43 4.22
N ASP A 151 -11.81 -4.87 3.73
CA ASP A 151 -13.00 -5.66 3.42
C ASP A 151 -12.72 -6.69 2.32
N LEU A 152 -11.93 -6.32 1.32
CA LEU A 152 -11.59 -7.23 0.22
C LEU A 152 -10.60 -8.32 0.64
N SER A 153 -10.03 -8.24 1.83
CA SER A 153 -9.14 -9.27 2.35
C SER A 153 -9.88 -10.43 3.01
N LYS A 154 -11.19 -10.31 3.16
CA LYS A 154 -12.01 -11.30 3.87
C LYS A 154 -12.66 -12.31 2.94
#